data_008c6ad9b41a3890a35ade59ced0f1dd
#
_entry.id   008c6ad9b41a3890a35ade59ced0f1dd
#
_cell.length_a   1.000
_cell.length_b   1.000
_cell.length_c   1.000
_cell.angle_alpha   90.00
_cell.angle_beta   90.00
_cell.angle_gamma   90.00
#
_symmetry.space_group_name_H-M   'P 1'
#
loop_
_entity.id
_entity.type
_entity.pdbx_description
1 polymer ?
#
loop_
_entity_poly.entity_id
_entity_poly.type
_entity_poly.pdbx_seq_one_letter_code
_entity_poly.pdbx_strand_id
1 'polypeptide(L)'
;GRYACGTAGGVVSSCRQIGKTFTVGSAILLLAAARPLKVIWTAHHTRTSDETFASLCSLAERPKLKPYVAGIRRANGQQEIRLKNGSRIMFGARENGFGRGLTGVDMEIFDEAQILTVRALSNLVPITNTSPNPLIVFMGNPPKPGDPSDAFEEKRTRALSSGGVLYVEFSADRDADPDDREQWAKANPSYPERTDEDAILRMRENLPPDAFRREALGIWDETATSVAIDPAKWASAEFMPENLPDGGTLNFGLDMPPDRSV
;
A
#
# COMPACT_ATOMS: atom_id res chain seq x y z
N GLY A 1 5.61 11.54 23.01
CA GLY A 1 6.16 12.15 21.80
C GLY A 1 5.39 11.75 20.57
N ARG A 2 5.48 12.53 19.51
CA ARG A 2 4.88 12.21 18.21
C ARG A 2 5.70 11.11 17.52
N TYR A 3 5.04 10.35 16.64
CA TYR A 3 5.76 9.43 15.74
C TYR A 3 6.68 10.21 14.80
N ALA A 4 7.78 9.59 14.39
CA ALA A 4 8.77 10.23 13.50
C ALA A 4 8.19 10.64 12.13
N CYS A 5 7.12 9.98 11.68
CA CYS A 5 6.40 10.28 10.43
C CYS A 5 5.49 11.52 10.49
N GLY A 6 5.42 12.22 11.64
CA GLY A 6 4.59 13.41 11.79
C GLY A 6 3.10 13.13 11.53
N THR A 7 2.40 14.12 10.95
CA THR A 7 0.96 14.02 10.66
C THR A 7 0.65 13.33 9.34
N ALA A 8 1.62 13.21 8.44
CA ALA A 8 1.40 12.64 7.11
C ALA A 8 1.42 11.11 7.08
N GLY A 9 1.91 10.48 8.16
CA GLY A 9 1.96 9.04 8.30
C GLY A 9 3.20 8.39 7.68
N GLY A 10 3.15 7.08 7.49
CA GLY A 10 4.22 6.28 6.90
C GLY A 10 3.76 5.56 5.63
N VAL A 11 4.66 5.41 4.69
CA VAL A 11 4.46 4.67 3.44
C VAL A 11 5.51 3.58 3.35
N VAL A 12 5.07 2.35 3.11
CA VAL A 12 5.94 1.19 2.90
C VAL A 12 5.60 0.59 1.54
N SER A 13 6.51 0.70 0.60
CA SER A 13 6.41 0.10 -0.72
C SER A 13 7.47 -0.98 -0.91
N SER A 14 7.10 -2.12 -1.44
CA SER A 14 8.06 -3.19 -1.72
C SER A 14 7.45 -4.28 -2.60
N CYS A 15 8.28 -5.17 -3.09
CA CYS A 15 7.82 -6.36 -3.78
C CYS A 15 6.97 -7.29 -2.87
N ARG A 16 6.40 -8.33 -3.45
CA ARG A 16 5.61 -9.34 -2.70
C ARG A 16 6.49 -10.20 -1.81
N GLN A 17 5.88 -10.70 -0.73
CA GLN A 17 6.41 -11.75 0.16
C GLN A 17 7.73 -11.43 0.88
N ILE A 18 8.09 -10.17 1.03
CA ILE A 18 9.26 -9.74 1.82
C ILE A 18 9.00 -9.69 3.34
N GLY A 19 7.78 -10.00 3.78
CA GLY A 19 7.42 -9.99 5.19
C GLY A 19 6.87 -8.66 5.72
N LYS A 20 6.34 -7.76 4.88
CA LYS A 20 5.71 -6.47 5.29
C LYS A 20 4.76 -6.65 6.46
N THR A 21 3.74 -7.49 6.27
CA THR A 21 2.68 -7.76 7.25
C THR A 21 3.25 -8.31 8.56
N PHE A 22 4.22 -9.21 8.48
CA PHE A 22 4.89 -9.76 9.66
C PHE A 22 5.66 -8.68 10.44
N THR A 23 6.45 -7.87 9.75
CA THR A 23 7.29 -6.83 10.37
C THR A 23 6.45 -5.74 11.01
N VAL A 24 5.51 -5.17 10.25
CA VAL A 24 4.61 -4.11 10.75
C VAL A 24 3.70 -4.66 11.85
N GLY A 25 3.14 -5.86 11.67
CA GLY A 25 2.29 -6.51 12.67
C GLY A 25 3.01 -6.81 13.98
N SER A 26 4.27 -7.27 13.91
CA SER A 26 5.10 -7.47 15.09
C SER A 26 5.37 -6.17 15.84
N ALA A 27 5.70 -5.09 15.11
CA ALA A 27 5.93 -3.78 15.70
C ALA A 27 4.66 -3.25 16.40
N ILE A 28 3.49 -3.41 15.75
CA ILE A 28 2.20 -2.99 16.33
C ILE A 28 1.85 -3.79 17.57
N LEU A 29 2.02 -5.11 17.57
CA LEU A 29 1.79 -5.95 18.75
C LEU A 29 2.68 -5.53 19.93
N LEU A 30 3.96 -5.26 19.67
CA LEU A 30 4.90 -4.80 20.71
C LEU A 30 4.51 -3.41 21.25
N LEU A 31 4.16 -2.47 20.35
CA LEU A 31 3.70 -1.14 20.75
C LEU A 31 2.41 -1.20 21.56
N ALA A 32 1.45 -2.02 21.13
CA ALA A 32 0.18 -2.23 21.82
C ALA A 32 0.38 -2.93 23.19
N ALA A 33 1.37 -3.81 23.32
CA ALA A 33 1.72 -4.40 24.61
C ALA A 33 2.37 -3.40 25.58
N ALA A 34 3.15 -2.44 25.02
CA ALA A 34 3.86 -1.46 25.83
C ALA A 34 2.97 -0.30 26.31
N ARG A 35 1.91 0.05 25.57
CA ARG A 35 1.00 1.17 25.89
C ARG A 35 -0.41 0.90 25.34
N PRO A 36 -1.48 1.41 26.00
CA PRO A 36 -2.83 1.27 25.47
C PRO A 36 -2.98 1.90 24.08
N LEU A 37 -3.40 1.11 23.09
CA LEU A 37 -3.62 1.56 21.73
C LEU A 37 -4.87 0.92 21.13
N LYS A 38 -5.63 1.72 20.40
CA LYS A 38 -6.71 1.26 19.54
C LYS A 38 -6.22 1.27 18.10
N VAL A 39 -6.07 0.08 17.53
CA VAL A 39 -5.51 -0.13 16.22
C VAL A 39 -6.54 -0.71 15.27
N ILE A 40 -6.58 -0.22 14.05
CA ILE A 40 -7.34 -0.80 12.95
C ILE A 40 -6.36 -1.26 11.87
N TRP A 41 -6.51 -2.50 11.45
CA TRP A 41 -5.83 -3.07 10.30
C TRP A 41 -6.84 -3.37 9.21
N THR A 42 -6.72 -2.69 8.08
CA THR A 42 -7.62 -2.87 6.96
C THR A 42 -6.90 -3.43 5.75
N ALA A 43 -7.50 -4.43 5.10
CA ALA A 43 -7.13 -4.88 3.76
C ALA A 43 -8.26 -4.57 2.78
N HIS A 44 -8.01 -4.71 1.47
CA HIS A 44 -9.07 -4.53 0.48
C HIS A 44 -10.09 -5.65 0.62
N HIS A 45 -9.63 -6.90 0.53
CA HIS A 45 -10.47 -8.09 0.56
C HIS A 45 -10.53 -8.75 1.94
N THR A 46 -11.69 -9.36 2.22
CA THR A 46 -11.90 -10.14 3.46
C THR A 46 -10.85 -11.23 3.63
N ARG A 47 -10.52 -11.98 2.57
CA ARG A 47 -9.54 -13.05 2.63
C ARG A 47 -8.17 -12.57 3.11
N THR A 48 -7.68 -11.45 2.58
CA THR A 48 -6.39 -10.87 3.00
C THR A 48 -6.43 -10.43 4.46
N SER A 49 -7.55 -9.82 4.89
CA SER A 49 -7.77 -9.44 6.30
C SER A 49 -7.74 -10.66 7.21
N ASP A 50 -8.40 -11.76 6.82
CA ASP A 50 -8.45 -13.01 7.58
C ASP A 50 -7.06 -13.66 7.71
N GLU A 51 -6.30 -13.70 6.64
CA GLU A 51 -4.93 -14.25 6.63
C GLU A 51 -3.99 -13.41 7.52
N THR A 52 -4.11 -12.08 7.46
CA THR A 52 -3.36 -11.17 8.33
C THR A 52 -3.73 -11.39 9.80
N PHE A 53 -5.03 -11.45 10.10
CA PHE A 53 -5.52 -11.72 11.45
C PHE A 53 -5.00 -13.06 11.99
N ALA A 54 -5.07 -14.13 11.21
CA ALA A 54 -4.56 -15.45 11.59
C ALA A 54 -3.04 -15.41 11.89
N SER A 55 -2.29 -14.71 11.05
CA SER A 55 -0.84 -14.52 11.23
C SER A 55 -0.52 -13.78 12.54
N LEU A 56 -1.23 -12.67 12.82
CA LEU A 56 -1.02 -11.91 14.06
C LEU A 56 -1.51 -12.65 15.29
N CYS A 57 -2.56 -13.46 15.18
CA CYS A 57 -2.98 -14.36 16.28
C CYS A 57 -1.86 -15.35 16.63
N SER A 58 -1.24 -15.96 15.62
CA SER A 58 -0.12 -16.89 15.82
C SER A 58 1.06 -16.22 16.53
N LEU A 59 1.32 -14.95 16.23
CA LEU A 59 2.34 -14.16 16.94
C LEU A 59 1.93 -13.86 18.38
N ALA A 60 0.68 -13.42 18.59
CA ALA A 60 0.14 -13.07 19.92
C ALA A 60 0.09 -14.28 20.87
N GLU A 61 -0.10 -15.47 20.33
CA GLU A 61 -0.13 -16.73 21.09
C GLU A 61 1.26 -17.29 21.43
N ARG A 62 2.34 -16.71 20.93
CA ARG A 62 3.71 -17.14 21.28
C ARG A 62 3.99 -16.93 22.77
N PRO A 63 4.79 -17.79 23.41
CA PRO A 63 5.05 -17.78 24.86
C PRO A 63 5.43 -16.41 25.43
N LYS A 64 6.18 -15.60 24.69
CA LYS A 64 6.62 -14.26 25.13
C LYS A 64 5.53 -13.21 25.08
N LEU A 65 4.53 -13.33 24.19
CA LEU A 65 3.45 -12.34 24.00
C LEU A 65 2.15 -12.78 24.67
N LYS A 66 1.90 -14.08 24.73
CA LYS A 66 0.67 -14.65 25.34
C LYS A 66 0.33 -14.11 26.72
N PRO A 67 1.27 -13.85 27.66
CA PRO A 67 0.96 -13.26 28.96
C PRO A 67 0.29 -11.88 28.90
N TYR A 68 0.49 -11.11 27.83
CA TYR A 68 -0.11 -9.79 27.62
C TYR A 68 -1.47 -9.84 26.95
N VAL A 69 -1.86 -10.98 26.36
CA VAL A 69 -3.13 -11.16 25.65
C VAL A 69 -4.26 -11.38 26.65
N ALA A 70 -5.33 -10.60 26.55
CA ALA A 70 -6.55 -10.78 27.31
C ALA A 70 -7.54 -11.72 26.60
N GLY A 71 -7.56 -11.71 25.27
CA GLY A 71 -8.41 -12.58 24.48
C GLY A 71 -8.33 -12.29 22.98
N ILE A 72 -8.75 -13.27 22.19
CA ILE A 72 -8.83 -13.17 20.73
C ILE A 72 -10.25 -13.49 20.31
N ARG A 73 -10.90 -12.55 19.63
CA ARG A 73 -12.24 -12.72 19.04
C ARG A 73 -12.10 -13.11 17.58
N ARG A 74 -12.63 -14.29 17.22
CA ARG A 74 -12.49 -14.87 15.86
C ARG A 74 -13.78 -14.84 15.03
N ALA A 75 -14.82 -14.13 15.51
CA ALA A 75 -16.08 -14.01 14.79
C ALA A 75 -15.90 -13.18 13.51
N ASN A 76 -16.43 -13.65 12.39
CA ASN A 76 -16.35 -12.96 11.11
C ASN A 76 -16.87 -11.52 11.21
N GLY A 77 -16.13 -10.57 10.65
CA GLY A 77 -16.43 -9.14 10.71
C GLY A 77 -16.21 -8.48 12.08
N GLN A 78 -15.77 -9.25 13.09
CA GLN A 78 -15.51 -8.77 14.43
C GLN A 78 -14.17 -9.30 14.98
N GLN A 79 -13.23 -9.58 14.09
CA GLN A 79 -11.91 -10.11 14.41
C GLN A 79 -11.10 -9.08 15.21
N GLU A 80 -10.59 -9.52 16.35
CA GLU A 80 -9.92 -8.62 17.28
C GLU A 80 -8.95 -9.36 18.19
N ILE A 81 -7.78 -8.78 18.42
CA ILE A 81 -6.84 -9.16 19.48
C ILE A 81 -6.93 -8.10 20.57
N ARG A 82 -7.23 -8.54 21.80
CA ARG A 82 -7.31 -7.68 23.00
C ARG A 82 -6.12 -7.96 23.90
N LEU A 83 -5.51 -6.91 24.40
CA LEU A 83 -4.43 -7.00 25.37
C LEU A 83 -4.91 -6.56 26.77
N LYS A 84 -4.22 -7.05 27.82
CA LYS A 84 -4.60 -6.81 29.22
C LYS A 84 -4.52 -5.35 29.64
N ASN A 85 -3.70 -4.54 28.95
CA ASN A 85 -3.58 -3.10 29.18
C ASN A 85 -4.71 -2.27 28.53
N GLY A 86 -5.71 -2.92 27.91
CA GLY A 86 -6.83 -2.28 27.23
C GLY A 86 -6.62 -2.06 25.75
N SER A 87 -5.44 -2.38 25.19
CA SER A 87 -5.20 -2.28 23.74
C SER A 87 -6.10 -3.22 22.96
N ARG A 88 -6.52 -2.75 21.78
CA ARG A 88 -7.36 -3.48 20.84
C ARG A 88 -6.80 -3.37 19.43
N ILE A 89 -6.61 -4.50 18.76
CA ILE A 89 -6.22 -4.56 17.36
C ILE A 89 -7.35 -5.22 16.59
N MET A 90 -8.03 -4.46 15.76
CA MET A 90 -9.24 -4.86 15.02
C MET A 90 -8.89 -5.04 13.54
N PHE A 91 -9.49 -6.05 12.91
CA PHE A 91 -9.22 -6.41 11.52
C PHE A 91 -10.50 -6.42 10.70
N GLY A 92 -10.42 -5.97 9.46
CA GLY A 92 -11.55 -6.01 8.56
C GLY A 92 -11.26 -5.56 7.14
N ALA A 93 -12.20 -5.88 6.25
CA ALA A 93 -12.09 -5.55 4.83
C ALA A 93 -12.78 -4.23 4.51
N ARG A 94 -12.08 -3.40 3.71
CA ARG A 94 -12.59 -2.10 3.25
C ARG A 94 -13.80 -2.24 2.33
N GLU A 95 -13.84 -3.30 1.50
CA GLU A 95 -14.98 -3.58 0.62
C GLU A 95 -16.32 -3.71 1.38
N ASN A 96 -16.26 -4.16 2.64
CA ASN A 96 -17.43 -4.32 3.52
C ASN A 96 -17.68 -3.09 4.41
N GLY A 97 -17.00 -1.97 4.16
CA GLY A 97 -17.18 -0.74 4.93
C GLY A 97 -16.67 -0.82 6.37
N PHE A 98 -15.74 -1.74 6.68
CA PHE A 98 -15.14 -1.85 7.99
C PHE A 98 -14.49 -0.53 8.44
N GLY A 99 -14.59 -0.23 9.72
CA GLY A 99 -14.02 0.98 10.33
C GLY A 99 -14.95 2.19 10.37
N ARG A 100 -16.02 2.21 9.57
CA ARG A 100 -16.98 3.32 9.58
C ARG A 100 -17.62 3.49 10.95
N GLY A 101 -17.69 4.75 11.43
CA GLY A 101 -18.29 5.09 12.71
C GLY A 101 -17.44 4.79 13.94
N LEU A 102 -16.23 4.25 13.76
CA LEU A 102 -15.26 4.15 14.84
C LEU A 102 -14.65 5.53 15.13
N THR A 103 -14.27 5.73 16.40
CA THR A 103 -13.61 6.95 16.87
C THR A 103 -12.46 6.61 17.80
N GLY A 104 -11.52 7.53 17.98
CA GLY A 104 -10.39 7.34 18.92
C GLY A 104 -9.43 6.23 18.49
N VAL A 105 -9.23 6.06 17.20
CA VAL A 105 -8.27 5.13 16.65
C VAL A 105 -6.88 5.77 16.68
N ASP A 106 -5.93 5.10 17.33
CA ASP A 106 -4.56 5.60 17.48
C ASP A 106 -3.67 5.21 16.31
N MET A 107 -3.94 4.05 15.70
CA MET A 107 -3.20 3.57 14.55
C MET A 107 -4.15 2.99 13.50
N GLU A 108 -3.95 3.39 12.26
CA GLU A 108 -4.65 2.86 11.11
C GLU A 108 -3.67 2.31 10.09
N ILE A 109 -3.83 1.04 9.73
CA ILE A 109 -2.98 0.35 8.77
C ILE A 109 -3.80 0.05 7.52
N PHE A 110 -3.40 0.66 6.42
CA PHE A 110 -3.89 0.36 5.08
C PHE A 110 -2.99 -0.68 4.42
N ASP A 111 -3.32 -1.94 4.58
CA ASP A 111 -2.69 -3.03 3.83
C ASP A 111 -3.27 -3.10 2.42
N GLU A 112 -2.50 -3.60 1.46
CA GLU A 112 -2.86 -3.56 0.04
C GLU A 112 -3.20 -2.12 -0.42
N ALA A 113 -2.34 -1.15 -0.08
CA ALA A 113 -2.58 0.26 -0.38
C ALA A 113 -2.56 0.55 -1.90
N GLN A 114 -1.97 -0.31 -2.72
CA GLN A 114 -2.01 -0.21 -4.18
C GLN A 114 -3.42 -0.32 -4.78
N ILE A 115 -4.40 -0.81 -4.01
CA ILE A 115 -5.82 -0.85 -4.38
C ILE A 115 -6.69 -0.08 -3.38
N LEU A 116 -6.16 1.01 -2.83
CA LEU A 116 -6.85 1.88 -1.89
C LEU A 116 -7.55 3.02 -2.62
N THR A 117 -8.87 2.98 -2.67
CA THR A 117 -9.66 4.04 -3.30
C THR A 117 -9.68 5.32 -2.44
N VAL A 118 -9.75 6.49 -3.10
CA VAL A 118 -9.93 7.78 -2.41
C VAL A 118 -11.18 7.78 -1.53
N ARG A 119 -12.25 7.10 -1.95
CA ARG A 119 -13.48 6.94 -1.15
C ARG A 119 -13.23 6.20 0.17
N ALA A 120 -12.44 5.12 0.14
CA ALA A 120 -12.11 4.38 1.37
C ALA A 120 -11.24 5.25 2.29
N LEU A 121 -10.26 5.94 1.75
CA LEU A 121 -9.40 6.87 2.48
C LEU A 121 -10.22 7.97 3.18
N SER A 122 -11.15 8.62 2.45
CA SER A 122 -12.00 9.68 3.00
C SER A 122 -12.92 9.21 4.14
N ASN A 123 -13.33 7.95 4.12
CA ASN A 123 -14.16 7.37 5.17
C ASN A 123 -13.38 6.98 6.43
N LEU A 124 -12.11 6.62 6.29
CA LEU A 124 -11.33 5.98 7.33
C LEU A 124 -10.37 6.96 8.03
N VAL A 125 -9.68 7.84 7.32
CA VAL A 125 -8.75 8.80 7.93
C VAL A 125 -9.37 9.61 9.09
N PRO A 126 -10.63 10.10 9.00
CA PRO A 126 -11.23 10.87 10.09
C PRO A 126 -11.41 10.13 11.42
N ILE A 127 -11.41 8.79 11.43
CA ILE A 127 -11.57 8.01 12.66
C ILE A 127 -10.40 8.18 13.64
N THR A 128 -9.26 8.68 13.14
CA THR A 128 -8.06 8.96 13.93
C THR A 128 -8.05 10.37 14.56
N ASN A 129 -8.96 11.27 14.15
CA ASN A 129 -8.92 12.68 14.52
C ASN A 129 -9.00 12.95 16.03
N THR A 130 -9.60 12.04 16.79
CA THR A 130 -9.74 12.17 18.26
C THR A 130 -8.59 11.52 19.02
N SER A 131 -7.63 10.90 18.35
CA SER A 131 -6.41 10.40 19.00
C SER A 131 -5.42 11.54 19.24
N PRO A 132 -4.77 11.58 20.41
CA PRO A 132 -3.76 12.60 20.70
C PRO A 132 -2.46 12.42 19.92
N ASN A 133 -2.23 11.24 19.37
CA ASN A 133 -1.01 10.92 18.62
C ASN A 133 -1.30 9.86 17.54
N PRO A 134 -2.09 10.21 16.51
CA PRO A 134 -2.49 9.28 15.48
C PRO A 134 -1.31 8.88 14.58
N LEU A 135 -1.35 7.64 14.10
CA LEU A 135 -0.44 7.13 13.08
C LEU A 135 -1.24 6.43 11.97
N ILE A 136 -0.98 6.82 10.74
CA ILE A 136 -1.54 6.16 9.55
C ILE A 136 -0.38 5.56 8.77
N VAL A 137 -0.50 4.28 8.42
CA VAL A 137 0.52 3.54 7.65
C VAL A 137 -0.12 2.99 6.38
N PHE A 138 0.48 3.33 5.26
CA PHE A 138 0.13 2.79 3.94
C PHE A 138 1.17 1.77 3.55
N MET A 139 0.78 0.54 3.29
CA MET A 139 1.70 -0.49 2.85
C MET A 139 1.14 -1.26 1.66
N GLY A 140 1.98 -1.45 0.66
CA GLY A 140 1.57 -2.07 -0.59
C GLY A 140 2.74 -2.44 -1.49
N ASN A 141 2.41 -2.99 -2.63
CA ASN A 141 3.32 -3.21 -3.74
C ASN A 141 3.15 -2.07 -4.76
N PRO A 142 4.04 -1.92 -5.74
CA PRO A 142 3.76 -1.09 -6.89
C PRO A 142 2.43 -1.48 -7.54
N PRO A 143 1.55 -0.52 -7.88
CA PRO A 143 0.24 -0.81 -8.44
C PRO A 143 0.34 -1.40 -9.85
N LYS A 144 -0.68 -2.14 -10.26
CA LYS A 144 -0.85 -2.58 -11.65
C LYS A 144 -1.56 -1.50 -12.45
N PRO A 145 -1.36 -1.45 -13.76
CA PRO A 145 -2.21 -0.62 -14.62
C PRO A 145 -3.69 -0.93 -14.40
N GLY A 146 -4.47 0.12 -14.11
CA GLY A 146 -5.91 0.01 -13.83
C GLY A 146 -6.29 -0.25 -12.37
N ASP A 147 -5.33 -0.45 -11.47
CA ASP A 147 -5.62 -0.46 -10.02
C ASP A 147 -6.09 0.93 -9.57
N PRO A 148 -7.04 1.06 -8.64
CA PRO A 148 -7.45 2.33 -8.05
C PRO A 148 -6.40 2.82 -7.03
N SER A 149 -5.21 3.18 -7.52
CA SER A 149 -3.99 3.42 -6.75
C SER A 149 -3.72 4.89 -6.44
N ASP A 150 -4.55 5.81 -6.93
CA ASP A 150 -4.33 7.26 -6.85
C ASP A 150 -3.89 7.73 -5.45
N ALA A 151 -4.55 7.21 -4.41
CA ALA A 151 -4.24 7.58 -3.03
C ALA A 151 -2.83 7.13 -2.60
N PHE A 152 -2.39 5.96 -3.03
CA PHE A 152 -1.08 5.41 -2.67
C PHE A 152 0.04 6.07 -3.47
N GLU A 153 -0.19 6.33 -4.75
CA GLU A 153 0.71 7.06 -5.64
C GLU A 153 0.93 8.50 -5.17
N GLU A 154 -0.14 9.21 -4.80
CA GLU A 154 -0.05 10.56 -4.23
C GLU A 154 0.83 10.56 -2.96
N LYS A 155 0.63 9.59 -2.06
CA LYS A 155 1.44 9.46 -0.84
C LYS A 155 2.91 9.21 -1.15
N ARG A 156 3.20 8.34 -2.12
CA ARG A 156 4.57 8.09 -2.59
C ARG A 156 5.19 9.36 -3.18
N THR A 157 4.51 10.00 -4.12
CA THR A 157 4.97 11.22 -4.77
C THR A 157 5.28 12.31 -3.75
N ARG A 158 4.38 12.51 -2.79
CA ARG A 158 4.59 13.48 -1.70
C ARG A 158 5.80 13.11 -0.84
N ALA A 159 5.98 11.84 -0.52
CA ALA A 159 7.11 11.37 0.28
C ALA A 159 8.46 11.65 -0.42
N LEU A 160 8.51 11.46 -1.73
CA LEU A 160 9.71 11.69 -2.53
C LEU A 160 10.00 13.18 -2.78
N SER A 161 8.96 14.03 -2.89
CA SER A 161 9.13 15.44 -3.29
C SER A 161 9.27 16.41 -2.12
N SER A 162 8.49 16.25 -1.04
CA SER A 162 8.37 17.29 0.00
C SER A 162 8.83 16.88 1.39
N GLY A 163 9.14 15.61 1.61
CA GLY A 163 9.45 15.11 2.95
C GLY A 163 8.22 15.14 3.90
N GLY A 164 8.46 14.95 5.21
CA GLY A 164 7.40 14.97 6.23
C GLY A 164 6.54 13.71 6.27
N VAL A 165 6.84 12.73 5.42
CA VAL A 165 6.28 11.38 5.41
C VAL A 165 7.41 10.40 5.67
N LEU A 166 7.21 9.44 6.57
CA LEU A 166 8.15 8.32 6.66
C LEU A 166 7.96 7.45 5.40
N TYR A 167 9.02 7.34 4.61
CA TYR A 167 9.00 6.54 3.40
C TYR A 167 10.01 5.41 3.46
N VAL A 168 9.56 4.21 3.19
CA VAL A 168 10.39 3.00 3.08
C VAL A 168 10.04 2.32 1.77
N GLU A 169 11.00 2.23 0.87
CA GLU A 169 10.87 1.50 -0.40
C GLU A 169 11.99 0.47 -0.52
N PHE A 170 11.59 -0.76 -0.81
CA PHE A 170 12.49 -1.83 -1.21
C PHE A 170 12.21 -2.13 -2.67
N SER A 171 13.16 -1.77 -3.52
CA SER A 171 13.05 -1.85 -4.97
C SER A 171 14.42 -2.06 -5.58
N ALA A 172 14.48 -2.79 -6.67
CA ALA A 172 15.64 -2.80 -7.54
C ALA A 172 15.82 -1.45 -8.23
N ASP A 173 16.96 -1.23 -8.86
CA ASP A 173 17.17 -0.07 -9.71
C ASP A 173 16.21 -0.12 -10.91
N ARG A 174 15.81 1.05 -11.38
CA ARG A 174 14.80 1.17 -12.41
C ARG A 174 15.13 0.36 -13.67
N ASP A 175 16.37 0.49 -14.13
CA ASP A 175 16.87 -0.14 -15.35
C ASP A 175 17.65 -1.43 -15.04
N ALA A 176 17.40 -2.03 -13.88
CA ALA A 176 18.08 -3.25 -13.46
C ALA A 176 17.86 -4.38 -14.45
N ASP A 177 18.91 -5.16 -14.66
CA ASP A 177 18.80 -6.45 -15.32
C ASP A 177 17.91 -7.36 -14.45
N PRO A 178 16.83 -7.92 -15.01
CA PRO A 178 15.92 -8.82 -14.28
C PRO A 178 16.60 -10.05 -13.68
N ASP A 179 17.75 -10.43 -14.18
CA ASP A 179 18.50 -11.62 -13.79
C ASP A 179 19.66 -11.30 -12.84
N ASP A 180 19.85 -10.05 -12.44
CA ASP A 180 20.88 -9.61 -11.50
C ASP A 180 20.50 -9.92 -10.04
N ARG A 181 21.28 -10.82 -9.40
CA ARG A 181 21.09 -11.29 -8.02
C ARG A 181 21.33 -10.18 -6.98
N GLU A 182 22.17 -9.22 -7.25
CA GLU A 182 22.39 -8.07 -6.36
C GLU A 182 21.14 -7.18 -6.34
N GLN A 183 20.48 -7.03 -7.48
CA GLN A 183 19.23 -6.32 -7.58
C GLN A 183 18.07 -7.07 -6.89
N TRP A 184 18.08 -8.40 -6.93
CA TRP A 184 17.13 -9.22 -6.16
C TRP A 184 17.29 -9.00 -4.66
N ALA A 185 18.54 -9.03 -4.16
CA ALA A 185 18.84 -8.77 -2.74
C ALA A 185 18.45 -7.35 -2.33
N LYS A 186 18.65 -6.36 -3.20
CA LYS A 186 18.26 -4.97 -2.98
C LYS A 186 16.72 -4.82 -2.87
N ALA A 187 15.99 -5.46 -3.77
CA ALA A 187 14.53 -5.43 -3.81
C ALA A 187 13.88 -6.25 -2.70
N ASN A 188 14.51 -7.36 -2.31
CA ASN A 188 13.98 -8.30 -1.33
C ASN A 188 14.99 -8.60 -0.22
N PRO A 189 14.92 -7.89 0.92
CA PRO A 189 15.80 -8.15 2.07
C PRO A 189 15.67 -9.55 2.68
N SER A 190 14.69 -10.36 2.25
CA SER A 190 14.53 -11.76 2.66
C SER A 190 15.32 -12.75 1.79
N TYR A 191 15.85 -12.28 0.67
CA TYR A 191 16.72 -13.06 -0.22
C TYR A 191 18.18 -12.99 0.28
N PRO A 192 18.95 -14.10 0.23
CA PRO A 192 18.50 -15.44 -0.16
C PRO A 192 17.96 -16.28 1.03
N GLU A 193 17.99 -15.78 2.26
CA GLU A 193 17.82 -16.55 3.50
C GLU A 193 16.40 -17.13 3.69
N ARG A 194 15.36 -16.39 3.26
CA ARG A 194 13.95 -16.78 3.40
C ARG A 194 13.24 -16.91 2.07
N THR A 195 13.63 -16.10 1.11
CA THR A 195 13.19 -16.20 -0.27
C THR A 195 14.35 -16.80 -1.06
N ASP A 196 14.25 -18.07 -1.43
CA ASP A 196 15.26 -18.75 -2.21
C ASP A 196 15.30 -18.26 -3.67
N GLU A 197 16.38 -18.56 -4.35
CA GLU A 197 16.57 -18.21 -5.77
C GLU A 197 15.49 -18.83 -6.65
N ASP A 198 15.11 -20.09 -6.39
CA ASP A 198 14.08 -20.78 -7.15
C ASP A 198 12.71 -20.11 -7.06
N ALA A 199 12.40 -19.44 -5.93
CA ALA A 199 11.17 -18.68 -5.80
C ALA A 199 11.13 -17.47 -6.74
N ILE A 200 12.24 -16.76 -6.89
CA ILE A 200 12.35 -15.61 -7.80
C ILE A 200 12.37 -16.10 -9.25
N LEU A 201 13.11 -17.16 -9.55
CA LEU A 201 13.13 -17.77 -10.89
C LEU A 201 11.75 -18.26 -11.31
N ARG A 202 10.96 -18.88 -10.41
CA ARG A 202 9.57 -19.24 -10.72
C ARG A 202 8.71 -18.02 -11.10
N MET A 203 8.90 -16.90 -10.43
CA MET A 203 8.21 -15.65 -10.82
C MET A 203 8.73 -15.14 -12.17
N ARG A 204 10.04 -15.21 -12.41
CA ARG A 204 10.66 -14.77 -13.65
C ARG A 204 10.14 -15.53 -14.87
N GLU A 205 9.99 -16.84 -14.75
CA GLU A 205 9.53 -17.71 -15.83
C GLU A 205 8.01 -17.63 -16.09
N ASN A 206 7.23 -17.31 -15.07
CA ASN A 206 5.76 -17.39 -15.14
C ASN A 206 5.05 -16.03 -15.22
N LEU A 207 5.75 -14.93 -14.99
CA LEU A 207 5.17 -13.59 -15.08
C LEU A 207 5.62 -12.87 -16.36
N PRO A 208 4.74 -12.08 -16.98
CA PRO A 208 5.18 -11.12 -18.00
C PRO A 208 6.27 -10.18 -17.44
N PRO A 209 7.20 -9.69 -18.27
CA PRO A 209 8.33 -8.88 -17.80
C PRO A 209 7.94 -7.71 -16.90
N ASP A 210 6.90 -6.95 -17.25
CA ASP A 210 6.44 -5.81 -16.47
C ASP A 210 5.84 -6.24 -15.11
N ALA A 211 5.12 -7.37 -15.10
CA ALA A 211 4.60 -7.94 -13.85
C ALA A 211 5.73 -8.44 -12.94
N PHE A 212 6.76 -9.06 -13.50
CA PHE A 212 7.94 -9.47 -12.74
C PHE A 212 8.65 -8.27 -12.11
N ARG A 213 8.84 -7.19 -12.87
CA ARG A 213 9.46 -5.95 -12.36
C ARG A 213 8.68 -5.37 -11.17
N ARG A 214 7.36 -5.34 -11.23
CA ARG A 214 6.51 -4.85 -10.13
C ARG A 214 6.49 -5.82 -8.94
N GLU A 215 6.20 -7.09 -9.19
CA GLU A 215 5.86 -8.05 -8.13
C GLU A 215 7.09 -8.64 -7.44
N ALA A 216 8.20 -8.87 -8.18
CA ALA A 216 9.43 -9.43 -7.66
C ALA A 216 10.50 -8.37 -7.34
N LEU A 217 10.61 -7.34 -8.17
CA LEU A 217 11.65 -6.33 -8.04
C LEU A 217 11.16 -5.02 -7.38
N GLY A 218 9.87 -4.89 -7.11
CA GLY A 218 9.31 -3.70 -6.44
C GLY A 218 9.42 -2.40 -7.23
N ILE A 219 9.66 -2.49 -8.54
CA ILE A 219 9.86 -1.33 -9.42
C ILE A 219 8.50 -0.73 -9.77
N TRP A 220 8.35 0.56 -9.54
CA TRP A 220 7.17 1.32 -9.94
C TRP A 220 7.21 1.66 -11.43
N ASP A 221 6.09 1.47 -12.12
CA ASP A 221 5.94 1.91 -13.50
C ASP A 221 5.86 3.45 -13.54
N GLU A 222 6.50 4.07 -14.53
CA GLU A 222 6.42 5.53 -14.73
C GLU A 222 5.03 5.99 -15.15
N THR A 223 4.33 5.12 -15.84
CA THR A 223 3.02 5.36 -16.43
C THR A 223 1.86 4.90 -15.56
N ALA A 224 2.06 4.65 -14.25
CA ALA A 224 0.96 4.37 -13.33
C ALA A 224 -0.03 5.56 -13.22
N THR A 225 0.39 6.79 -13.49
CA THR A 225 -0.53 7.80 -13.98
C THR A 225 -0.90 7.42 -15.40
N SER A 226 -2.06 6.81 -15.59
CA SER A 226 -2.62 6.59 -16.92
C SER A 226 -2.89 7.95 -17.56
N VAL A 227 -1.87 8.52 -18.16
CA VAL A 227 -2.02 9.69 -19.02
C VAL A 227 -2.66 9.11 -20.26
N ALA A 228 -3.94 9.34 -20.45
CA ALA A 228 -4.68 8.86 -21.63
C ALA A 228 -4.03 9.32 -22.93
N ILE A 229 -3.21 10.34 -22.84
CA ILE A 229 -2.45 10.92 -23.97
C ILE A 229 -1.01 11.10 -23.50
N ASP A 230 -0.05 10.50 -24.20
CA ASP A 230 1.39 10.69 -23.94
C ASP A 230 1.73 12.19 -24.00
N PRO A 231 2.23 12.80 -22.91
CA PRO A 231 2.53 14.23 -22.87
C PRO A 231 3.54 14.68 -23.93
N ALA A 232 4.49 13.81 -24.29
CA ALA A 232 5.48 14.13 -25.34
C ALA A 232 4.83 14.11 -26.73
N LYS A 233 3.93 13.17 -26.99
CA LYS A 233 3.13 13.13 -28.23
C LYS A 233 2.16 14.29 -28.28
N TRP A 234 1.53 14.64 -27.13
CA TRP A 234 0.65 15.81 -27.06
C TRP A 234 1.39 17.11 -27.35
N ALA A 235 2.55 17.32 -26.73
CA ALA A 235 3.38 18.50 -26.97
C ALA A 235 3.91 18.55 -28.41
N SER A 236 4.24 17.40 -29.01
CA SER A 236 4.66 17.36 -30.42
C SER A 236 3.54 17.59 -31.42
N ALA A 237 2.30 17.44 -30.99
CA ALA A 237 1.08 17.70 -31.77
C ALA A 237 0.55 19.12 -31.59
N GLU A 238 1.28 19.99 -30.88
CA GLU A 238 0.89 21.39 -30.68
C GLU A 238 0.77 22.11 -32.04
N PHE A 239 -0.42 22.61 -32.30
CA PHE A 239 -0.73 23.28 -33.55
C PHE A 239 -0.64 24.79 -33.36
N MET A 240 0.27 25.44 -34.12
CA MET A 240 0.44 26.88 -34.05
C MET A 240 -0.71 27.58 -34.80
N PRO A 241 -1.30 28.66 -34.23
CA PRO A 241 -2.41 29.39 -34.84
C PRO A 241 -2.14 29.89 -36.28
N GLU A 242 -0.89 30.16 -36.59
CA GLU A 242 -0.40 30.61 -37.91
C GLU A 242 -0.60 29.57 -39.03
N ASN A 243 -0.80 28.32 -38.65
CA ASN A 243 -0.97 27.22 -39.60
C ASN A 243 -2.46 26.82 -39.78
N LEU A 244 -3.38 27.57 -39.22
CA LEU A 244 -4.81 27.38 -39.44
C LEU A 244 -5.17 27.79 -40.90
N PRO A 245 -5.99 26.97 -41.60
CA PRO A 245 -6.45 27.37 -42.94
C PRO A 245 -7.33 28.61 -42.84
N ASP A 246 -7.12 29.54 -43.74
CA ASP A 246 -7.94 30.76 -43.88
C ASP A 246 -9.34 30.36 -44.33
N GLY A 247 -10.29 30.46 -43.38
CA GLY A 247 -11.71 30.25 -43.59
C GLY A 247 -12.21 28.83 -43.32
N GLY A 248 -13.40 28.73 -42.78
CA GLY A 248 -14.09 27.49 -42.40
C GLY A 248 -14.44 27.46 -40.92
N THR A 249 -15.29 26.48 -40.55
CA THR A 249 -15.64 26.22 -39.15
C THR A 249 -14.76 25.10 -38.64
N LEU A 250 -13.93 25.34 -37.63
CA LEU A 250 -13.14 24.32 -36.95
C LEU A 250 -14.04 23.63 -35.92
N ASN A 251 -14.16 22.31 -36.04
CA ASN A 251 -14.84 21.48 -35.07
C ASN A 251 -13.81 20.55 -34.45
N PHE A 252 -13.79 20.50 -33.12
CA PHE A 252 -12.95 19.58 -32.36
C PHE A 252 -13.85 18.55 -31.70
N GLY A 253 -13.49 17.29 -31.81
CA GLY A 253 -14.12 16.20 -31.09
C GLY A 253 -13.05 15.40 -30.35
N LEU A 254 -13.27 15.14 -29.07
CA LEU A 254 -12.48 14.22 -28.27
C LEU A 254 -13.43 13.15 -27.77
N ASP A 255 -13.21 11.93 -28.22
CA ASP A 255 -13.93 10.75 -27.73
C ASP A 255 -12.95 9.86 -26.99
N MET A 256 -13.30 9.56 -25.74
CA MET A 256 -12.54 8.62 -24.91
C MET A 256 -13.48 7.50 -24.49
N PRO A 257 -13.27 6.28 -24.98
CA PRO A 257 -14.07 5.14 -24.55
C PRO A 257 -13.93 4.91 -23.04
N PRO A 258 -14.98 4.38 -22.37
CA PRO A 258 -15.00 4.18 -20.92
C PRO A 258 -13.88 3.28 -20.41
N ASP A 259 -13.38 2.37 -21.21
CA ASP A 259 -12.28 1.46 -20.92
C ASP A 259 -10.89 2.06 -21.18
N ARG A 260 -10.82 3.34 -21.62
CA ARG A 260 -9.59 4.05 -21.95
C ARG A 260 -8.72 3.35 -23.02
N SER A 261 -9.30 2.46 -23.82
CA SER A 261 -8.63 1.92 -24.99
C SER A 261 -8.44 2.99 -26.05
N VAL A 262 -7.26 3.08 -26.61
CA VAL A 262 -6.92 3.99 -27.73
C VAL A 262 -6.74 3.17 -29.00
#